data_5d370f18d99b46e294b36e68cb320608
#
_entry.id   5d370f18d99b46e294b36e68cb320608
#
_cell.length_a   1.000
_cell.length_b   1.000
_cell.length_c   1.000
_cell.angle_alpha   90.00
_cell.angle_beta   90.00
_cell.angle_gamma   90.00
#
_symmetry.space_group_name_H-M   'P 1'
#
loop_
_entity.id
_entity.type
_entity.pdbx_description
1 polymer ?
#
loop_
_entity_poly.entity_id
_entity_poly.type
_entity_poly.pdbx_seq_one_letter_code
_entity_poly.pdbx_strand_id
1 'polypeptide(L)'
;MRRLLTGYVVNFNRRYKRHGQLFQNRYKSIICQEDIYLRELVRYIHLNPLRAKAVSSITDLNRYTYCGHSALMGKRECPWLDKRYVLSCFGKGLSRGRDNYYAYVKEGLEQGRRPELVGGGLIRSLGGWAEARKVRLKGQDRMKGDERILGDGDFVMDILSEADERLDRRYELKSLGYDLDKVEQRVLEIYQIEREDLYSKGRERIRAEAKGLFCYWAVWEL
;
A
#
# COMPACT_ATOMS: atom_id res chain seq x y z
N MET A 1 -8.23 -4.83 -2.11
CA MET A 1 -8.96 -4.45 -0.88
C MET A 1 -10.48 -4.48 -1.01
N ARG A 2 -11.12 -3.82 -2.01
CA ARG A 2 -12.60 -3.81 -2.13
C ARG A 2 -13.23 -5.21 -2.09
N ARG A 3 -12.78 -6.16 -2.93
CA ARG A 3 -13.30 -7.54 -2.95
C ARG A 3 -13.12 -8.26 -1.61
N LEU A 4 -11.96 -8.10 -0.96
CA LEU A 4 -11.68 -8.70 0.34
C LEU A 4 -12.65 -8.19 1.41
N LEU A 5 -12.78 -6.87 1.54
CA LEU A 5 -13.65 -6.26 2.55
C LEU A 5 -15.12 -6.57 2.30
N THR A 6 -15.59 -6.52 1.05
CA THR A 6 -16.97 -6.88 0.70
C THR A 6 -17.27 -8.34 1.03
N GLY A 7 -16.39 -9.26 0.63
CA GLY A 7 -16.54 -10.69 0.95
C GLY A 7 -16.56 -10.94 2.45
N TYR A 8 -15.67 -10.26 3.20
CA TYR A 8 -15.64 -10.37 4.66
C TYR A 8 -16.96 -9.88 5.30
N VAL A 9 -17.45 -8.69 4.91
CA VAL A 9 -18.69 -8.13 5.45
C VAL A 9 -19.88 -9.03 5.19
N VAL A 10 -20.02 -9.53 3.96
CA VAL A 10 -21.12 -10.44 3.59
C VAL A 10 -21.10 -11.70 4.43
N ASN A 11 -19.94 -12.36 4.54
CA ASN A 11 -19.78 -13.58 5.32
C ASN A 11 -19.99 -13.33 6.83
N PHE A 12 -19.45 -12.24 7.35
CA PHE A 12 -19.61 -11.86 8.75
C PHE A 12 -21.08 -11.60 9.10
N ASN A 13 -21.75 -10.76 8.31
CA ASN A 13 -23.16 -10.44 8.54
C ASN A 13 -24.05 -11.69 8.47
N ARG A 14 -23.80 -12.57 7.48
CA ARG A 14 -24.52 -13.84 7.34
C ARG A 14 -24.30 -14.76 8.55
N ARG A 15 -23.04 -14.91 8.99
CA ARG A 15 -22.69 -15.76 10.14
C ARG A 15 -23.31 -15.30 11.44
N TYR A 16 -23.29 -13.99 11.67
CA TYR A 16 -23.78 -13.39 12.92
C TYR A 16 -25.20 -12.81 12.83
N LYS A 17 -25.94 -13.11 11.75
CA LYS A 17 -27.30 -12.63 11.49
C LYS A 17 -27.44 -11.11 11.68
N ARG A 18 -26.43 -10.36 11.23
CA ARG A 18 -26.41 -8.90 11.31
C ARG A 18 -26.79 -8.27 9.98
N HIS A 19 -27.29 -7.05 10.04
CA HIS A 19 -27.58 -6.19 8.89
C HIS A 19 -26.79 -4.88 9.00
N GLY A 20 -26.52 -4.25 7.86
CA GLY A 20 -25.86 -2.95 7.79
C GLY A 20 -24.34 -3.00 7.63
N GLN A 21 -23.73 -1.83 7.77
CA GLN A 21 -22.30 -1.63 7.54
C GLN A 21 -21.45 -2.17 8.71
N LEU A 22 -20.37 -2.88 8.40
CA LEU A 22 -19.39 -3.33 9.38
C LEU A 22 -18.23 -2.34 9.53
N PHE A 23 -17.89 -1.65 8.45
CA PHE A 23 -16.82 -0.63 8.43
C PHE A 23 -17.44 0.76 8.26
N GLN A 24 -16.94 1.74 8.99
CA GLN A 24 -17.44 3.13 8.94
C GLN A 24 -17.24 3.76 7.56
N ASN A 25 -16.11 3.47 6.91
CA ASN A 25 -15.72 4.11 5.66
C ASN A 25 -15.04 3.12 4.70
N ARG A 26 -14.78 3.57 3.48
CA ARG A 26 -13.90 2.87 2.54
C ARG A 26 -12.49 2.78 3.12
N TYR A 27 -11.72 1.79 2.68
CA TYR A 27 -10.30 1.71 3.01
C TYR A 27 -9.56 2.97 2.49
N LYS A 28 -8.58 3.41 3.23
CA LYS A 28 -7.65 4.46 2.80
C LYS A 28 -6.40 3.82 2.26
N SER A 29 -5.93 4.32 1.11
CA SER A 29 -4.65 3.95 0.52
C SER A 29 -3.71 5.14 0.66
N ILE A 30 -2.50 4.88 1.11
CA ILE A 30 -1.50 5.92 1.38
C ILE A 30 -0.20 5.46 0.72
N ILE A 31 0.36 6.33 -0.10
CA ILE A 31 1.71 6.15 -0.66
C ILE A 31 2.69 6.47 0.45
N CYS A 32 3.69 5.63 0.65
CA CYS A 32 4.64 5.75 1.73
C CYS A 32 6.07 5.77 1.16
N GLN A 33 6.85 6.74 1.59
CA GLN A 33 8.29 6.78 1.34
C GLN A 33 8.95 5.67 2.15
N GLU A 34 9.43 4.65 1.44
CA GLU A 34 9.81 3.38 2.02
C GLU A 34 11.02 3.47 2.96
N ASP A 35 12.07 4.11 2.51
CA ASP A 35 13.35 4.17 3.23
C ASP A 35 13.21 4.74 4.65
N ILE A 36 12.32 5.71 4.81
CA ILE A 36 12.12 6.42 6.09
C ILE A 36 11.06 5.73 6.95
N TYR A 37 9.94 5.31 6.35
CA TYR A 37 8.74 4.95 7.09
C TYR A 37 8.48 3.45 7.21
N LEU A 38 9.05 2.59 6.36
CA LEU A 38 8.75 1.16 6.38
C LEU A 38 9.03 0.53 7.75
N ARG A 39 10.17 0.81 8.34
CA ARG A 39 10.54 0.26 9.66
C ARG A 39 9.58 0.70 10.75
N GLU A 40 9.22 1.99 10.75
CA GLU A 40 8.26 2.56 11.70
C GLU A 40 6.86 1.98 11.51
N LEU A 41 6.41 1.83 10.27
CA LEU A 41 5.11 1.24 9.95
C LEU A 41 5.05 -0.23 10.36
N VAL A 42 6.10 -1.00 10.08
CA VAL A 42 6.20 -2.41 10.50
C VAL A 42 6.09 -2.51 12.02
N ARG A 43 6.86 -1.70 12.76
CA ARG A 43 6.78 -1.66 14.23
C ARG A 43 5.39 -1.27 14.71
N TYR A 44 4.83 -0.21 14.14
CA TYR A 44 3.51 0.29 14.53
C TYR A 44 2.42 -0.77 14.32
N ILE A 45 2.38 -1.40 13.15
CA ILE A 45 1.39 -2.43 12.80
C ILE A 45 1.56 -3.65 13.71
N HIS A 46 2.80 -4.08 13.95
CA HIS A 46 3.07 -5.27 14.74
C HIS A 46 2.82 -5.08 16.25
N LEU A 47 2.88 -3.86 16.76
CA LEU A 47 2.52 -3.55 18.14
C LEU A 47 1.01 -3.34 18.36
N ASN A 48 0.21 -3.24 17.30
CA ASN A 48 -1.23 -3.04 17.43
C ASN A 48 -1.96 -4.09 18.28
N PRO A 49 -1.64 -5.41 18.20
CA PRO A 49 -2.28 -6.39 19.08
C PRO A 49 -2.04 -6.14 20.57
N LEU A 50 -0.85 -5.67 20.95
CA LEU A 50 -0.53 -5.27 22.32
C LEU A 50 -1.32 -4.02 22.75
N ARG A 51 -1.33 -3.00 21.88
CA ARG A 51 -2.07 -1.76 22.11
C ARG A 51 -3.58 -1.97 22.21
N ALA A 52 -4.11 -2.92 21.43
CA ALA A 52 -5.51 -3.34 21.47
C ALA A 52 -5.82 -4.32 22.61
N LYS A 53 -4.83 -4.67 23.45
CA LYS A 53 -4.95 -5.67 24.52
C LYS A 53 -5.43 -7.06 24.03
N ALA A 54 -5.18 -7.38 22.75
CA ALA A 54 -5.43 -8.71 22.20
C ALA A 54 -4.39 -9.74 22.66
N VAL A 55 -3.20 -9.27 23.04
CA VAL A 55 -2.13 -10.02 23.70
C VAL A 55 -1.59 -9.17 24.87
N SER A 56 -1.06 -9.85 25.90
CA SER A 56 -0.65 -9.19 27.14
C SER A 56 0.83 -8.84 27.18
N SER A 57 1.65 -9.53 26.39
CA SER A 57 3.10 -9.38 26.42
C SER A 57 3.73 -9.53 25.03
N ILE A 58 4.97 -9.09 24.89
CA ILE A 58 5.75 -9.33 23.67
C ILE A 58 6.01 -10.83 23.45
N THR A 59 6.06 -11.62 24.51
CA THR A 59 6.19 -13.07 24.43
C THR A 59 4.94 -13.70 23.82
N ASP A 60 3.75 -13.20 24.18
CA ASP A 60 2.49 -13.63 23.57
C ASP A 60 2.40 -13.19 22.12
N LEU A 61 2.89 -11.97 21.83
CA LEU A 61 2.96 -11.44 20.47
C LEU A 61 3.82 -12.32 19.56
N ASN A 62 4.92 -12.88 20.06
CA ASN A 62 5.76 -13.82 19.31
C ASN A 62 5.00 -15.07 18.81
N ARG A 63 3.91 -15.43 19.47
CA ARG A 63 3.07 -16.60 19.13
C ARG A 63 1.74 -16.21 18.48
N TYR A 64 1.43 -14.92 18.44
CA TYR A 64 0.15 -14.43 17.94
C TYR A 64 0.00 -14.65 16.44
N THR A 65 -1.04 -15.38 16.05
CA THR A 65 -1.24 -15.84 14.66
C THR A 65 -1.72 -14.76 13.70
N TYR A 66 -2.40 -13.74 14.20
CA TYR A 66 -3.04 -12.72 13.36
C TYR A 66 -2.17 -11.47 13.14
N CYS A 67 -0.85 -11.61 13.30
CA CYS A 67 0.12 -10.55 13.07
C CYS A 67 1.36 -11.10 12.37
N GLY A 68 2.00 -10.30 11.53
CA GLY A 68 3.24 -10.66 10.84
C GLY A 68 4.45 -10.84 11.76
N HIS A 69 4.38 -10.32 12.98
CA HIS A 69 5.48 -10.41 13.96
C HIS A 69 5.94 -11.86 14.23
N SER A 70 5.00 -12.75 14.47
CA SER A 70 5.30 -14.17 14.73
C SER A 70 6.02 -14.86 13.56
N ALA A 71 5.70 -14.46 12.33
CA ALA A 71 6.34 -14.98 11.13
C ALA A 71 7.76 -14.41 10.95
N LEU A 72 7.98 -13.11 11.23
CA LEU A 72 9.32 -12.50 11.23
C LEU A 72 10.20 -13.11 12.30
N MET A 73 9.66 -13.42 13.48
CA MET A 73 10.34 -14.12 14.55
C MET A 73 10.62 -15.61 14.26
N GLY A 74 10.16 -16.12 13.12
CA GLY A 74 10.36 -17.52 12.73
C GLY A 74 9.55 -18.52 13.54
N LYS A 75 8.51 -18.08 14.26
CA LYS A 75 7.62 -18.94 15.06
C LYS A 75 6.45 -19.49 14.25
N ARG A 76 6.24 -18.97 13.04
CA ARG A 76 5.16 -19.37 12.14
C ARG A 76 5.61 -19.28 10.69
N GLU A 77 5.13 -20.19 9.86
CA GLU A 77 5.25 -20.07 8.41
C GLU A 77 4.15 -19.16 7.85
N CYS A 78 4.54 -18.29 6.93
CA CYS A 78 3.66 -17.34 6.27
C CYS A 78 4.15 -17.16 4.83
N PRO A 79 3.72 -18.02 3.87
CA PRO A 79 4.25 -18.04 2.51
C PRO A 79 4.06 -16.74 1.72
N TRP A 80 3.00 -15.99 2.04
CA TRP A 80 2.68 -14.71 1.38
C TRP A 80 3.40 -13.49 1.95
N LEU A 81 4.17 -13.67 3.06
CA LEU A 81 4.94 -12.59 3.67
C LEU A 81 6.39 -12.68 3.23
N ASP A 82 6.88 -11.64 2.55
CA ASP A 82 8.31 -11.52 2.24
C ASP A 82 9.11 -11.16 3.49
N LYS A 83 9.45 -12.22 4.25
CA LYS A 83 10.25 -12.10 5.48
C LYS A 83 11.65 -11.61 5.21
N ARG A 84 12.23 -11.98 4.04
CA ARG A 84 13.61 -11.59 3.69
C ARG A 84 13.69 -10.10 3.45
N TYR A 85 12.76 -9.58 2.68
CA TYR A 85 12.67 -8.16 2.39
C TYR A 85 12.53 -7.33 3.67
N VAL A 86 11.54 -7.64 4.50
CA VAL A 86 11.31 -6.89 5.75
C VAL A 86 12.51 -6.98 6.68
N LEU A 87 13.11 -8.16 6.88
CA LEU A 87 14.26 -8.32 7.78
C LEU A 87 15.54 -7.68 7.23
N SER A 88 15.69 -7.56 5.91
CA SER A 88 16.84 -6.85 5.31
C SER A 88 16.91 -5.39 5.70
N CYS A 89 15.77 -4.74 5.97
CA CYS A 89 15.70 -3.37 6.47
C CYS A 89 16.29 -3.21 7.88
N PHE A 90 16.48 -4.31 8.62
CA PHE A 90 17.01 -4.31 9.98
C PHE A 90 18.45 -4.84 10.09
N GLY A 91 18.99 -5.46 9.04
CA GLY A 91 20.36 -5.92 9.04
C GLY A 91 20.68 -6.97 7.97
N LYS A 92 21.97 -7.18 7.73
CA LYS A 92 22.44 -8.18 6.77
C LYS A 92 22.21 -9.59 7.31
N GLY A 93 21.48 -10.41 6.55
CA GLY A 93 21.16 -11.79 6.89
C GLY A 93 19.94 -11.94 7.82
N LEU A 94 19.28 -13.11 7.72
CA LEU A 94 18.00 -13.35 8.41
C LEU A 94 18.11 -13.36 9.94
N SER A 95 19.20 -13.93 10.49
CA SER A 95 19.37 -14.02 11.95
C SER A 95 19.56 -12.62 12.55
N ARG A 96 20.57 -11.89 12.07
CA ARG A 96 20.87 -10.55 12.56
C ARG A 96 19.73 -9.56 12.30
N GLY A 97 19.07 -9.67 11.13
CA GLY A 97 17.88 -8.88 10.84
C GLY A 97 16.74 -9.13 11.83
N ARG A 98 16.55 -10.38 12.25
CA ARG A 98 15.54 -10.77 13.25
C ARG A 98 15.85 -10.23 14.63
N ASP A 99 17.10 -10.33 15.06
CA ASP A 99 17.52 -9.85 16.38
C ASP A 99 17.38 -8.33 16.48
N ASN A 100 17.82 -7.60 15.46
CA ASN A 100 17.68 -6.14 15.40
C ASN A 100 16.22 -5.72 15.29
N TYR A 101 15.41 -6.42 14.48
CA TYR A 101 13.97 -6.20 14.38
C TYR A 101 13.30 -6.37 15.75
N TYR A 102 13.63 -7.45 16.47
CA TYR A 102 13.05 -7.70 17.79
C TYR A 102 13.42 -6.61 18.80
N ALA A 103 14.68 -6.21 18.84
CA ALA A 103 15.14 -5.08 19.68
C ALA A 103 14.38 -3.79 19.35
N TYR A 104 14.26 -3.47 18.06
CA TYR A 104 13.55 -2.31 17.58
C TYR A 104 12.04 -2.31 17.94
N VAL A 105 11.38 -3.46 17.84
CA VAL A 105 9.98 -3.59 18.26
C VAL A 105 9.86 -3.44 19.78
N LYS A 106 10.80 -4.01 20.56
CA LYS A 106 10.82 -3.90 22.02
C LYS A 106 10.96 -2.45 22.49
N GLU A 107 11.82 -1.66 21.88
CA GLU A 107 11.97 -0.22 22.14
C GLU A 107 10.65 0.56 21.87
N GLY A 108 9.84 0.08 20.96
CA GLY A 108 8.55 0.70 20.63
C GLY A 108 7.41 0.42 21.62
N LEU A 109 7.61 -0.44 22.62
CA LEU A 109 6.55 -0.78 23.61
C LEU A 109 6.10 0.42 24.42
N GLU A 110 7.05 1.27 24.81
CA GLU A 110 6.80 2.49 25.60
C GLU A 110 6.32 3.66 24.74
N GLN A 111 6.46 3.55 23.41
CA GLN A 111 5.98 4.57 22.49
C GLN A 111 4.46 4.46 22.36
N GLY A 112 3.72 5.42 22.86
CA GLY A 112 2.28 5.48 22.80
C GLY A 112 1.72 5.48 21.36
N ARG A 113 0.54 6.02 21.19
CA ARG A 113 -0.06 6.23 19.85
C ARG A 113 0.81 7.13 18.99
N ARG A 114 0.98 6.75 17.74
CA ARG A 114 1.72 7.49 16.71
C ARG A 114 0.71 8.06 15.69
N PRO A 115 0.05 9.20 16.00
CA PRO A 115 -0.97 9.78 15.11
C PRO A 115 -0.40 10.19 13.75
N GLU A 116 0.88 10.51 13.67
CA GLU A 116 1.60 10.81 12.43
C GLU A 116 1.64 9.63 11.45
N LEU A 117 1.51 8.40 11.92
CA LEU A 117 1.47 7.20 11.07
C LEU A 117 0.04 6.79 10.67
N VAL A 118 -0.98 7.37 11.29
CA VAL A 118 -2.38 6.93 11.16
C VAL A 118 -3.28 7.94 10.46
N GLY A 119 -3.00 9.22 10.62
CA GLY A 119 -3.90 10.28 10.14
C GLY A 119 -3.21 11.63 9.95
N GLY A 120 -3.90 12.53 9.27
CA GLY A 120 -3.58 13.95 9.33
C GLY A 120 -2.78 14.54 8.19
N GLY A 121 -3.26 14.41 6.95
CA GLY A 121 -2.96 15.31 5.83
C GLY A 121 -1.55 15.91 5.80
N LEU A 122 -1.50 17.20 5.95
CA LEU A 122 -0.29 18.02 5.88
C LEU A 122 0.82 17.57 6.86
N ILE A 123 0.48 17.13 8.07
CA ILE A 123 1.45 16.70 9.08
C ILE A 123 2.13 15.40 8.67
N ARG A 124 1.41 14.53 7.97
CA ARG A 124 1.93 13.26 7.49
C ARG A 124 2.91 13.47 6.34
N SER A 125 2.56 14.29 5.37
CA SER A 125 3.41 14.61 4.23
C SER A 125 4.63 15.47 4.61
N LEU A 126 4.63 16.11 5.77
CA LEU A 126 5.79 16.83 6.33
C LEU A 126 6.69 15.95 7.21
N GLY A 127 6.51 14.63 7.23
CA GLY A 127 7.33 13.75 8.07
C GLY A 127 6.94 13.72 9.55
N GLY A 128 5.74 14.21 9.89
CA GLY A 128 5.20 14.18 11.25
C GLY A 128 5.31 15.51 12.00
N TRP A 129 4.87 15.50 13.26
CA TRP A 129 4.78 16.70 14.10
C TRP A 129 6.13 17.39 14.37
N ALA A 130 7.21 16.62 14.45
CA ALA A 130 8.52 17.18 14.73
C ALA A 130 9.02 18.04 13.56
N GLU A 131 8.86 17.55 12.34
CA GLU A 131 9.25 18.27 11.12
C GLU A 131 8.30 19.44 10.85
N ALA A 132 7.00 19.26 11.04
CA ALA A 132 6.03 20.33 10.91
C ALA A 132 6.29 21.50 11.86
N ARG A 133 6.79 21.23 13.09
CA ARG A 133 7.26 22.28 14.02
C ARG A 133 8.50 23.00 13.52
N LYS A 134 9.48 22.28 13.01
CA LYS A 134 10.72 22.88 12.48
C LYS A 134 10.42 23.81 11.29
N VAL A 135 9.53 23.40 10.41
CA VAL A 135 9.08 24.20 9.26
C VAL A 135 8.37 25.48 9.71
N ARG A 136 7.49 25.39 10.70
CA ARG A 136 6.81 26.57 11.28
C ARG A 136 7.79 27.57 11.91
N LEU A 137 8.83 27.08 12.58
CA LEU A 137 9.82 27.91 13.25
C LEU A 137 10.79 28.59 12.25
N LYS A 138 10.96 28.03 11.05
CA LYS A 138 11.87 28.55 10.03
C LYS A 138 11.24 29.54 9.05
N GLY A 139 9.94 29.84 9.17
CA GLY A 139 9.25 30.80 8.28
C GLY A 139 9.29 30.41 6.80
N GLN A 140 9.53 29.14 6.49
CA GLN A 140 9.57 28.65 5.11
C GLN A 140 8.15 28.52 4.52
N ASP A 141 8.05 28.89 3.25
CA ASP A 141 6.83 28.85 2.46
C ASP A 141 6.08 27.52 2.56
N ARG A 142 4.77 27.59 2.37
CA ARG A 142 3.82 26.47 2.38
C ARG A 142 4.37 25.27 1.62
N MET A 143 4.98 24.32 2.31
CA MET A 143 5.26 23.01 1.73
C MET A 143 3.93 22.34 1.39
N LYS A 144 3.81 21.90 0.13
CA LYS A 144 2.65 21.12 -0.31
C LYS A 144 2.64 19.79 0.42
N GLY A 145 1.58 19.51 1.15
CA GLY A 145 1.34 18.21 1.76
C GLY A 145 0.09 17.58 1.18
N ASP A 146 0.07 16.28 1.02
CA ASP A 146 -1.11 15.51 0.62
C ASP A 146 -1.44 14.46 1.68
N GLU A 147 -2.72 14.34 2.04
CA GLU A 147 -3.15 13.36 3.07
C GLU A 147 -2.98 11.89 2.63
N ARG A 148 -2.77 11.66 1.35
CA ARG A 148 -2.58 10.35 0.73
C ARG A 148 -1.11 9.94 0.63
N ILE A 149 -0.17 10.86 0.94
CA ILE A 149 1.26 10.63 0.81
C ILE A 149 1.91 10.77 2.19
N LEU A 150 2.70 9.77 2.57
CA LEU A 150 3.54 9.75 3.76
C LEU A 150 5.00 9.79 3.34
N GLY A 151 5.59 10.96 3.36
CA GLY A 151 6.97 11.22 2.90
C GLY A 151 7.46 12.59 3.36
N ASP A 152 8.72 12.89 3.03
CA ASP A 152 9.25 14.25 3.12
C ASP A 152 8.70 15.14 2.00
N GLY A 153 9.03 16.44 2.03
CA GLY A 153 8.52 17.41 1.07
C GLY A 153 8.92 17.10 -0.36
N ASP A 154 10.15 16.65 -0.58
CA ASP A 154 10.68 16.35 -1.90
C ASP A 154 9.96 15.13 -2.49
N PHE A 155 9.82 14.06 -1.71
CA PHE A 155 9.06 12.88 -2.11
C PHE A 155 7.60 13.20 -2.47
N VAL A 156 6.95 14.08 -1.68
CA VAL A 156 5.58 14.53 -1.99
C VAL A 156 5.52 15.26 -3.32
N MET A 157 6.48 16.15 -3.57
CA MET A 157 6.55 16.91 -4.82
C MET A 157 6.80 15.99 -6.02
N ASP A 158 7.71 15.03 -5.90
CA ASP A 158 8.01 14.07 -6.96
C ASP A 158 6.75 13.24 -7.33
N ILE A 159 6.04 12.72 -6.34
CA ILE A 159 4.81 11.95 -6.56
C ILE A 159 3.71 12.79 -7.18
N LEU A 160 3.57 14.04 -6.77
CA LEU A 160 2.56 14.95 -7.35
C LEU A 160 2.93 15.34 -8.78
N SER A 161 4.21 15.62 -9.07
CA SER A 161 4.69 15.91 -10.42
C SER A 161 4.45 14.72 -11.36
N GLU A 162 4.80 13.50 -10.93
CA GLU A 162 4.54 12.29 -11.71
C GLU A 162 3.04 12.07 -11.99
N ALA A 163 2.18 12.41 -11.02
CA ALA A 163 0.73 12.31 -11.19
C ALA A 163 0.21 13.35 -12.19
N ASP A 164 0.71 14.57 -12.14
CA ASP A 164 0.34 15.66 -13.06
C ASP A 164 0.82 15.32 -14.49
N GLU A 165 2.06 14.87 -14.68
CA GLU A 165 2.59 14.44 -15.99
C GLU A 165 1.75 13.31 -16.62
N ARG A 166 1.32 12.34 -15.83
CA ARG A 166 0.43 11.27 -16.29
C ARG A 166 -0.95 11.80 -16.71
N LEU A 167 -1.44 12.78 -15.97
CA LEU A 167 -2.73 13.40 -16.27
C LEU A 167 -2.66 14.19 -17.59
N ASP A 168 -1.60 14.98 -17.77
CA ASP A 168 -1.36 15.76 -18.98
C ASP A 168 -1.23 14.85 -20.21
N ARG A 169 -0.47 13.77 -20.10
CA ARG A 169 -0.35 12.75 -21.15
C ARG A 169 -1.71 12.14 -21.53
N ARG A 170 -2.57 11.85 -20.56
CA ARG A 170 -3.92 11.35 -20.83
C ARG A 170 -4.79 12.38 -21.56
N TYR A 171 -4.69 13.64 -21.17
CA TYR A 171 -5.40 14.71 -21.89
C TYR A 171 -4.89 14.88 -23.31
N GLU A 172 -3.58 14.80 -23.51
CA GLU A 172 -2.96 14.85 -24.83
C GLU A 172 -3.47 13.70 -25.72
N LEU A 173 -3.40 12.46 -25.23
CA LEU A 173 -3.91 11.30 -25.98
C LEU A 173 -5.39 11.42 -26.33
N LYS A 174 -6.21 11.89 -25.40
CA LYS A 174 -7.63 12.16 -25.67
C LYS A 174 -7.83 13.26 -26.71
N SER A 175 -7.05 14.33 -26.65
CA SER A 175 -7.12 15.44 -27.63
C SER A 175 -6.73 14.98 -29.05
N LEU A 176 -5.81 14.02 -29.15
CA LEU A 176 -5.40 13.35 -30.38
C LEU A 176 -6.44 12.29 -30.84
N GLY A 177 -7.54 12.16 -30.10
CA GLY A 177 -8.63 11.25 -30.42
C GLY A 177 -8.32 9.77 -30.16
N TYR A 178 -7.37 9.48 -29.25
CA TYR A 178 -7.17 8.12 -28.77
C TYR A 178 -8.28 7.73 -27.81
N ASP A 179 -8.96 6.64 -28.15
CA ASP A 179 -10.04 6.03 -27.38
C ASP A 179 -9.86 4.52 -27.29
N LEU A 180 -10.80 3.84 -26.65
CA LEU A 180 -10.76 2.38 -26.48
C LEU A 180 -10.80 1.64 -27.83
N ASP A 181 -11.50 2.17 -28.83
CA ASP A 181 -11.62 1.52 -30.13
C ASP A 181 -10.28 1.55 -30.88
N LYS A 182 -9.55 2.68 -30.84
CA LYS A 182 -8.21 2.76 -31.41
C LYS A 182 -7.20 1.86 -30.68
N VAL A 183 -7.29 1.77 -29.35
CA VAL A 183 -6.45 0.85 -28.58
C VAL A 183 -6.77 -0.59 -28.93
N GLU A 184 -8.05 -0.94 -29.08
CA GLU A 184 -8.46 -2.25 -29.53
C GLU A 184 -7.87 -2.59 -30.91
N GLN A 185 -8.10 -1.72 -31.90
CA GLN A 185 -7.57 -1.91 -33.25
C GLN A 185 -6.06 -2.13 -33.25
N ARG A 186 -5.34 -1.32 -32.50
CA ARG A 186 -3.88 -1.44 -32.41
C ARG A 186 -3.43 -2.76 -31.80
N VAL A 187 -4.13 -3.27 -30.78
CA VAL A 187 -3.84 -4.57 -30.16
C VAL A 187 -4.13 -5.71 -31.16
N LEU A 188 -5.26 -5.63 -31.91
CA LEU A 188 -5.59 -6.63 -32.94
C LEU A 188 -4.52 -6.67 -34.04
N GLU A 189 -4.01 -5.51 -34.48
CA GLU A 189 -2.92 -5.42 -35.45
C GLU A 189 -1.63 -6.04 -34.94
N ILE A 190 -1.23 -5.74 -33.70
CA ILE A 190 0.04 -6.23 -33.10
C ILE A 190 0.05 -7.75 -32.96
N TYR A 191 -1.05 -8.32 -32.51
CA TYR A 191 -1.17 -9.77 -32.27
C TYR A 191 -1.73 -10.53 -33.45
N GLN A 192 -2.17 -9.86 -34.50
CA GLN A 192 -2.77 -10.44 -35.71
C GLN A 192 -3.93 -11.40 -35.37
N ILE A 193 -4.82 -10.96 -34.47
CA ILE A 193 -5.99 -11.69 -34.04
C ILE A 193 -7.28 -10.94 -34.40
N GLU A 194 -8.38 -11.68 -34.52
CA GLU A 194 -9.69 -11.09 -34.74
C GLU A 194 -10.29 -10.54 -33.43
N ARG A 195 -11.29 -9.65 -33.58
CA ARG A 195 -11.97 -9.02 -32.47
C ARG A 195 -12.59 -10.03 -31.50
N GLU A 196 -13.20 -11.07 -32.06
CA GLU A 196 -13.84 -12.18 -31.32
C GLU A 196 -12.83 -12.90 -30.44
N ASP A 197 -11.59 -13.04 -30.87
CA ASP A 197 -10.52 -13.68 -30.12
C ASP A 197 -10.13 -12.87 -28.89
N LEU A 198 -10.09 -11.54 -29.01
CA LEU A 198 -9.79 -10.63 -27.90
C LEU A 198 -10.79 -10.76 -26.75
N TYR A 199 -12.07 -11.00 -27.07
CA TYR A 199 -13.14 -11.13 -26.06
C TYR A 199 -13.49 -12.57 -25.71
N SER A 200 -12.96 -13.57 -26.44
CA SER A 200 -13.24 -14.98 -26.20
C SER A 200 -12.76 -15.47 -24.84
N LYS A 201 -13.42 -16.47 -24.29
CA LYS A 201 -12.93 -17.18 -23.10
C LYS A 201 -11.89 -18.22 -23.54
N GLY A 202 -10.67 -18.12 -23.03
CA GLY A 202 -9.61 -19.09 -23.30
C GLY A 202 -8.31 -18.73 -22.59
N ARG A 203 -7.40 -19.73 -22.49
CA ARG A 203 -6.06 -19.57 -21.89
C ARG A 203 -4.94 -19.65 -22.94
N GLU A 204 -5.29 -19.50 -24.19
CA GLU A 204 -4.30 -19.46 -25.26
C GLU A 204 -3.36 -18.27 -25.01
N ARG A 205 -2.06 -18.52 -25.14
CA ARG A 205 -1.02 -17.56 -24.74
C ARG A 205 -1.16 -16.22 -25.45
N ILE A 206 -1.32 -16.24 -26.77
CA ILE A 206 -1.44 -15.03 -27.59
C ILE A 206 -2.64 -14.19 -27.18
N ARG A 207 -3.81 -14.84 -26.97
CA ARG A 207 -5.03 -14.16 -26.53
C ARG A 207 -4.89 -13.57 -25.12
N ALA A 208 -4.20 -14.28 -24.23
CA ALA A 208 -3.95 -13.79 -22.86
C ALA A 208 -3.04 -12.57 -22.85
N GLU A 209 -1.98 -12.58 -23.67
CA GLU A 209 -1.05 -11.46 -23.84
C GLU A 209 -1.75 -10.25 -24.48
N ALA A 210 -2.54 -10.46 -25.54
CA ALA A 210 -3.32 -9.41 -26.20
C ALA A 210 -4.31 -8.75 -25.23
N LYS A 211 -5.05 -9.54 -24.44
CA LYS A 211 -5.94 -9.02 -23.38
C LYS A 211 -5.17 -8.24 -22.31
N GLY A 212 -4.01 -8.74 -21.93
CA GLY A 212 -3.14 -8.06 -20.96
C GLY A 212 -2.72 -6.68 -21.47
N LEU A 213 -2.26 -6.59 -22.70
CA LEU A 213 -1.86 -5.32 -23.33
C LEU A 213 -3.04 -4.36 -23.51
N PHE A 214 -4.18 -4.87 -23.99
CA PHE A 214 -5.41 -4.09 -24.11
C PHE A 214 -5.85 -3.49 -22.78
N CYS A 215 -5.92 -4.31 -21.72
CA CYS A 215 -6.29 -3.85 -20.39
C CYS A 215 -5.26 -2.85 -19.82
N TYR A 216 -3.99 -3.08 -20.07
CA TYR A 216 -2.92 -2.19 -19.64
C TYR A 216 -3.08 -0.80 -20.26
N TRP A 217 -3.17 -0.71 -21.58
CA TRP A 217 -3.32 0.58 -22.26
C TRP A 217 -4.64 1.28 -21.92
N ALA A 218 -5.74 0.52 -21.85
CA ALA A 218 -7.05 1.07 -21.48
C ALA A 218 -7.10 1.66 -20.05
N VAL A 219 -6.30 1.16 -19.12
CA VAL A 219 -6.31 1.60 -17.72
C VAL A 219 -5.22 2.61 -17.42
N TRP A 220 -4.05 2.47 -18.04
CA TRP A 220 -2.87 3.26 -17.68
C TRP A 220 -2.59 4.43 -18.63
N GLU A 221 -3.00 4.32 -19.89
CA GLU A 221 -2.73 5.36 -20.89
C GLU A 221 -3.96 6.21 -21.24
N LEU A 222 -5.18 5.65 -21.14
CA LEU A 222 -6.45 6.36 -21.34
C LEU A 222 -7.17 6.63 -19.99
#